data_211240fce2cb9a1a272cf595464ac0c6
#
_entry.id   211240fce2cb9a1a272cf595464ac0c6
#
_cell.length_a   1.000
_cell.length_b   1.000
_cell.length_c   1.000
_cell.angle_alpha   90.00
_cell.angle_beta   90.00
_cell.angle_gamma   90.00
#
_symmetry.space_group_name_H-M   'P 1'
#
loop_
_entity.id
_entity.type
_entity.pdbx_description
1 polymer ?
#
loop_
_entity_poly.entity_id
_entity_poly.type
_entity_poly.pdbx_seq_one_letter_code
_entity_poly.pdbx_strand_id
1 'polypeptide(L)'
;ITLTAITIRERAVDRAIMGKKEGWGPDRILMMVSTDEEHHFANSGTTLPNYWAEAKRCIEKAKDVGIKLNGTVSTIWGSPISGPTRLEEAVEFTKRWLEIGAADIEHADHDGSAPPDQVHKYFSMVLDQIPDKRLHIAHFHVTRGWGTANCLAAMLAGIEIFEGTLGGLGGQPANFLDRVPVAGTGAYYYRDPNVVGLQSIEDMVVMMDEMDINTGIDVDRLLDLGTMMEKTIGRRLRSESILNRRIPKKLREEFKRKGLADLKKKLGEQPGQKYPTDWPEKSSYAG
;
A
#
# COMPACT_ATOMS: atom_id res chain seq x y z
N ILE A 1 13.80 -14.12 -7.36
CA ILE A 1 13.30 -12.73 -7.27
C ILE A 1 12.61 -12.43 -8.58
N THR A 2 11.40 -11.88 -8.52
CA THR A 2 10.66 -11.39 -9.68
C THR A 2 10.82 -9.86 -9.74
N LEU A 3 11.25 -9.34 -10.87
CA LEU A 3 11.42 -7.90 -11.08
C LEU A 3 10.20 -7.34 -11.81
N THR A 4 9.59 -6.31 -11.24
CA THR A 4 8.45 -5.59 -11.85
C THR A 4 8.85 -4.16 -12.20
N ALA A 5 8.45 -3.69 -13.39
CA ALA A 5 8.66 -2.32 -13.82
C ALA A 5 7.32 -1.62 -14.11
N ILE A 6 7.19 -0.37 -13.71
CA ILE A 6 6.03 0.47 -14.03
C ILE A 6 6.18 0.96 -15.48
N THR A 7 5.14 0.71 -16.30
CA THR A 7 5.13 1.05 -17.73
C THR A 7 3.78 1.67 -18.10
N ILE A 8 3.62 2.98 -17.91
CA ILE A 8 2.32 3.65 -18.11
C ILE A 8 1.87 3.64 -19.57
N ARG A 9 2.79 3.66 -20.53
CA ARG A 9 2.49 3.77 -21.95
C ARG A 9 3.27 2.75 -22.78
N GLU A 10 2.76 2.43 -23.96
CA GLU A 10 3.31 1.44 -24.91
C GLU A 10 4.82 1.62 -25.13
N ARG A 11 5.32 2.86 -25.25
CA ARG A 11 6.76 3.14 -25.39
C ARG A 11 7.60 2.58 -24.22
N ALA A 12 7.08 2.62 -23.00
CA ALA A 12 7.78 2.06 -21.85
C ALA A 12 7.74 0.52 -21.87
N VAL A 13 6.62 -0.05 -22.32
CA VAL A 13 6.49 -1.50 -22.55
C VAL A 13 7.49 -1.99 -23.60
N ASP A 14 7.63 -1.28 -24.71
CA ASP A 14 8.60 -1.63 -25.77
C ASP A 14 10.04 -1.61 -25.23
N ARG A 15 10.39 -0.67 -24.35
CA ARG A 15 11.70 -0.64 -23.67
C ARG A 15 11.89 -1.83 -22.71
N ALA A 16 10.87 -2.20 -21.98
CA ALA A 16 10.91 -3.38 -21.09
C ALA A 16 11.12 -4.66 -21.92
N ILE A 17 10.41 -4.80 -23.04
CA ILE A 17 10.55 -5.92 -23.97
C ILE A 17 11.96 -5.97 -24.57
N MET A 18 12.51 -4.83 -24.97
CA MET A 18 13.89 -4.75 -25.47
C MET A 18 14.87 -5.22 -24.39
N GLY A 19 14.76 -4.70 -23.17
CA GLY A 19 15.61 -5.12 -22.06
C GLY A 19 15.49 -6.62 -21.74
N LYS A 20 14.28 -7.19 -21.83
CA LYS A 20 14.07 -8.63 -21.64
C LYS A 20 14.80 -9.47 -22.71
N LYS A 21 14.74 -9.05 -23.97
CA LYS A 21 15.45 -9.70 -25.07
C LYS A 21 16.97 -9.62 -24.90
N GLU A 22 17.47 -8.54 -24.30
CA GLU A 22 18.89 -8.34 -24.00
C GLU A 22 19.36 -8.97 -22.68
N GLY A 23 18.45 -9.61 -21.91
CA GLY A 23 18.78 -10.35 -20.70
C GLY A 23 18.80 -9.52 -19.39
N TRP A 24 18.38 -8.26 -19.41
CA TRP A 24 18.34 -7.38 -18.22
C TRP A 24 16.95 -6.77 -17.91
N GLY A 25 15.95 -7.11 -18.70
CA GLY A 25 14.58 -6.58 -18.54
C GLY A 25 13.79 -7.22 -17.39
N PRO A 26 12.64 -6.64 -17.04
CA PRO A 26 11.79 -7.13 -15.96
C PRO A 26 11.09 -8.44 -16.33
N ASP A 27 10.63 -9.16 -15.32
CA ASP A 27 9.77 -10.34 -15.45
C ASP A 27 8.30 -9.95 -15.57
N ARG A 28 7.96 -8.79 -15.03
CA ARG A 28 6.60 -8.23 -14.98
C ARG A 28 6.62 -6.75 -15.32
N ILE A 29 5.54 -6.28 -15.91
CA ILE A 29 5.27 -4.86 -16.12
C ILE A 29 3.90 -4.51 -15.57
N LEU A 30 3.71 -3.24 -15.24
CA LEU A 30 2.47 -2.70 -14.70
C LEU A 30 1.96 -1.57 -15.60
N MET A 31 0.68 -1.63 -15.97
CA MET A 31 -0.05 -0.54 -16.60
C MET A 31 -1.28 -0.20 -15.76
N MET A 32 -1.66 1.09 -15.70
CA MET A 32 -2.72 1.54 -14.79
C MET A 32 -3.84 2.30 -15.50
N VAL A 33 -5.05 2.11 -14.99
CA VAL A 33 -6.22 2.92 -15.31
C VAL A 33 -6.77 3.57 -14.04
N SER A 34 -7.37 4.75 -14.20
CA SER A 34 -8.16 5.36 -13.14
C SER A 34 -9.64 5.17 -13.45
N THR A 35 -10.48 4.95 -12.43
CA THR A 35 -11.94 4.91 -12.60
C THR A 35 -12.51 6.28 -12.97
N ASP A 36 -11.79 7.35 -12.66
CA ASP A 36 -12.10 8.71 -13.07
C ASP A 36 -11.43 9.04 -14.42
N GLU A 37 -12.22 9.39 -15.42
CA GLU A 37 -11.76 9.71 -16.78
C GLU A 37 -10.82 10.92 -16.82
N GLU A 38 -11.13 11.97 -16.06
CA GLU A 38 -10.31 13.19 -16.00
C GLU A 38 -8.94 12.89 -15.35
N HIS A 39 -8.93 12.15 -14.26
CA HIS A 39 -7.71 11.72 -13.62
C HIS A 39 -6.91 10.76 -14.53
N HIS A 40 -7.60 9.83 -15.21
CA HIS A 40 -6.95 8.95 -16.16
C HIS A 40 -6.27 9.74 -17.27
N PHE A 41 -6.99 10.71 -17.86
CA PHE A 41 -6.43 11.56 -18.92
C PHE A 41 -5.24 12.37 -18.40
N ALA A 42 -5.33 12.96 -17.22
CA ALA A 42 -4.24 13.71 -16.59
C ALA A 42 -3.00 12.84 -16.37
N ASN A 43 -3.17 11.57 -15.96
CA ASN A 43 -2.07 10.65 -15.71
C ASN A 43 -1.46 10.03 -16.96
N SER A 44 -2.30 9.66 -17.93
CA SER A 44 -1.85 8.87 -19.10
C SER A 44 -1.67 9.70 -20.38
N GLY A 45 -2.27 10.89 -20.44
CA GLY A 45 -2.31 11.72 -21.63
C GLY A 45 -3.16 11.12 -22.77
N THR A 46 -4.09 10.22 -22.44
CA THR A 46 -4.98 9.60 -23.44
C THR A 46 -6.35 9.24 -22.81
N THR A 47 -7.35 9.02 -23.66
CA THR A 47 -8.69 8.63 -23.20
C THR A 47 -8.74 7.16 -22.78
N LEU A 48 -9.68 6.79 -21.91
CA LEU A 48 -9.86 5.40 -21.49
C LEU A 48 -10.04 4.42 -22.66
N PRO A 49 -10.90 4.68 -23.68
CA PRO A 49 -11.04 3.77 -24.81
C PRO A 49 -9.73 3.50 -25.56
N ASN A 50 -8.94 4.55 -25.81
CA ASN A 50 -7.66 4.42 -26.48
C ASN A 50 -6.64 3.68 -25.62
N TYR A 51 -6.64 3.94 -24.31
CA TYR A 51 -5.75 3.26 -23.35
C TYR A 51 -6.05 1.76 -23.24
N TRP A 52 -7.32 1.37 -23.17
CA TRP A 52 -7.69 -0.05 -23.16
C TRP A 52 -7.24 -0.79 -24.41
N ALA A 53 -7.35 -0.14 -25.60
CA ALA A 53 -6.83 -0.70 -26.85
C ALA A 53 -5.30 -0.81 -26.83
N GLU A 54 -4.60 0.20 -26.29
CA GLU A 54 -3.15 0.19 -26.11
C GLU A 54 -2.72 -0.91 -25.13
N ALA A 55 -3.39 -1.02 -23.98
CA ALA A 55 -3.09 -2.02 -22.97
C ALA A 55 -3.23 -3.45 -23.50
N LYS A 56 -4.28 -3.74 -24.28
CA LYS A 56 -4.46 -5.04 -24.91
C LYS A 56 -3.28 -5.38 -25.81
N ARG A 57 -2.86 -4.46 -26.69
CA ARG A 57 -1.68 -4.67 -27.56
C ARG A 57 -0.39 -4.88 -26.73
N CYS A 58 -0.25 -4.13 -25.65
CA CYS A 58 0.90 -4.26 -24.75
C CYS A 58 0.95 -5.62 -24.07
N ILE A 59 -0.20 -6.15 -23.63
CA ILE A 59 -0.32 -7.50 -23.05
C ILE A 59 0.17 -8.55 -24.08
N GLU A 60 -0.34 -8.49 -25.30
CA GLU A 60 0.03 -9.41 -26.39
C GLU A 60 1.54 -9.38 -26.64
N LYS A 61 2.12 -8.18 -26.85
CA LYS A 61 3.56 -8.00 -27.05
C LYS A 61 4.42 -8.52 -25.89
N ALA A 62 4.00 -8.24 -24.64
CA ALA A 62 4.72 -8.64 -23.43
C ALA A 62 4.72 -10.17 -23.27
N LYS A 63 3.57 -10.81 -23.55
CA LYS A 63 3.39 -12.25 -23.49
C LYS A 63 4.35 -12.99 -24.45
N ASP A 64 4.57 -12.45 -25.65
CA ASP A 64 5.45 -13.05 -26.67
C ASP A 64 6.91 -13.19 -26.21
N VAL A 65 7.33 -12.39 -25.22
CA VAL A 65 8.69 -12.44 -24.66
C VAL A 65 8.71 -12.96 -23.21
N GLY A 66 7.60 -13.51 -22.73
CA GLY A 66 7.50 -14.08 -21.39
C GLY A 66 7.40 -13.06 -20.25
N ILE A 67 7.03 -11.81 -20.56
CA ILE A 67 6.73 -10.78 -19.54
C ILE A 67 5.25 -10.85 -19.18
N LYS A 68 4.93 -10.89 -17.88
CA LYS A 68 3.55 -10.80 -17.39
C LYS A 68 3.15 -9.34 -17.22
N LEU A 69 1.94 -8.97 -17.60
CA LEU A 69 1.40 -7.64 -17.36
C LEU A 69 0.43 -7.68 -16.17
N ASN A 70 0.67 -6.85 -15.19
CA ASN A 70 -0.22 -6.52 -14.10
C ASN A 70 -1.06 -5.29 -14.51
N GLY A 71 -2.38 -5.38 -14.29
CA GLY A 71 -3.30 -4.26 -14.49
C GLY A 71 -3.57 -3.55 -13.17
N THR A 72 -3.38 -2.24 -13.10
CA THR A 72 -3.75 -1.45 -11.91
C THR A 72 -5.06 -0.75 -12.11
N VAL A 73 -5.94 -0.78 -11.10
CA VAL A 73 -7.13 0.06 -10.98
C VAL A 73 -6.89 1.07 -9.87
N SER A 74 -6.93 2.35 -10.18
CA SER A 74 -6.74 3.45 -9.23
C SER A 74 -7.97 4.35 -9.11
N THR A 75 -7.95 5.30 -8.19
CA THR A 75 -9.07 6.19 -7.83
C THR A 75 -10.33 5.43 -7.38
N ILE A 76 -10.16 4.25 -6.77
CA ILE A 76 -11.26 3.37 -6.34
C ILE A 76 -12.15 4.05 -5.30
N TRP A 77 -11.53 4.77 -4.36
CA TRP A 77 -12.21 5.40 -3.22
C TRP A 77 -12.35 6.91 -3.34
N GLY A 78 -12.19 7.43 -4.54
CA GLY A 78 -12.30 8.84 -4.86
C GLY A 78 -11.20 9.34 -5.77
N SER A 79 -11.46 10.45 -6.44
CA SER A 79 -10.53 11.14 -7.31
C SER A 79 -10.23 12.54 -6.78
N PRO A 80 -8.97 12.98 -6.80
CA PRO A 80 -8.61 14.35 -6.43
C PRO A 80 -9.09 15.40 -7.43
N ILE A 81 -9.56 14.98 -8.61
CA ILE A 81 -10.07 15.88 -9.67
C ILE A 81 -11.59 15.93 -9.62
N SER A 82 -12.26 14.78 -9.77
CA SER A 82 -13.70 14.71 -9.94
C SER A 82 -14.47 14.36 -8.65
N GLY A 83 -13.78 14.06 -7.55
CA GLY A 83 -14.39 13.72 -6.28
C GLY A 83 -14.82 12.25 -6.17
N PRO A 84 -16.03 11.97 -5.65
CA PRO A 84 -16.45 10.59 -5.35
C PRO A 84 -16.49 9.68 -6.58
N THR A 85 -16.00 8.46 -6.43
CA THR A 85 -16.05 7.38 -7.43
C THR A 85 -16.94 6.23 -6.95
N ARG A 86 -17.28 5.31 -7.84
CA ARG A 86 -18.15 4.17 -7.53
C ARG A 86 -17.32 2.88 -7.42
N LEU A 87 -17.50 2.15 -6.33
CA LEU A 87 -16.78 0.88 -6.10
C LEU A 87 -17.13 -0.16 -7.17
N GLU A 88 -18.38 -0.18 -7.62
CA GLU A 88 -18.85 -1.09 -8.67
C GLU A 88 -18.10 -0.90 -9.99
N GLU A 89 -17.79 0.34 -10.34
CA GLU A 89 -17.03 0.65 -11.55
C GLU A 89 -15.60 0.15 -11.48
N ALA A 90 -14.97 0.25 -10.31
CA ALA A 90 -13.64 -0.33 -10.09
C ALA A 90 -13.64 -1.86 -10.23
N VAL A 91 -14.72 -2.54 -9.81
CA VAL A 91 -14.89 -3.98 -10.04
C VAL A 91 -15.01 -4.29 -11.53
N GLU A 92 -15.77 -3.50 -12.29
CA GLU A 92 -15.89 -3.69 -13.74
C GLU A 92 -14.53 -3.45 -14.46
N PHE A 93 -13.73 -2.47 -14.01
CA PHE A 93 -12.39 -2.25 -14.54
C PHE A 93 -11.45 -3.42 -14.22
N THR A 94 -11.60 -4.02 -13.04
CA THR A 94 -10.88 -5.24 -12.65
C THR A 94 -11.19 -6.39 -13.60
N LYS A 95 -12.46 -6.64 -13.89
CA LYS A 95 -12.88 -7.67 -14.86
C LYS A 95 -12.31 -7.39 -16.24
N ARG A 96 -12.40 -6.14 -16.69
CA ARG A 96 -11.90 -5.75 -18.01
C ARG A 96 -10.40 -5.98 -18.16
N TRP A 97 -9.60 -5.73 -17.14
CA TRP A 97 -8.18 -6.07 -17.15
C TRP A 97 -7.95 -7.56 -17.36
N LEU A 98 -8.69 -8.41 -16.63
CA LEU A 98 -8.60 -9.86 -16.79
C LEU A 98 -9.06 -10.33 -18.16
N GLU A 99 -10.15 -9.76 -18.69
CA GLU A 99 -10.69 -10.06 -20.03
C GLU A 99 -9.70 -9.76 -21.15
N ILE A 100 -8.93 -8.70 -21.05
CA ILE A 100 -7.89 -8.38 -22.04
C ILE A 100 -6.58 -9.12 -21.81
N GLY A 101 -6.47 -9.92 -20.73
CA GLY A 101 -5.36 -10.84 -20.49
C GLY A 101 -4.32 -10.40 -19.48
N ALA A 102 -4.62 -9.44 -18.61
CA ALA A 102 -3.75 -9.13 -17.46
C ALA A 102 -3.56 -10.35 -16.57
N ALA A 103 -2.36 -10.53 -16.02
CA ALA A 103 -2.00 -11.69 -15.23
C ALA A 103 -2.57 -11.62 -13.79
N ASP A 104 -2.70 -10.44 -13.26
CA ASP A 104 -3.26 -10.09 -11.96
C ASP A 104 -3.55 -8.59 -11.88
N ILE A 105 -4.21 -8.17 -10.82
CA ILE A 105 -4.73 -6.81 -10.68
C ILE A 105 -4.25 -6.19 -9.37
N GLU A 106 -3.68 -5.01 -9.46
CA GLU A 106 -3.36 -4.15 -8.35
C GLU A 106 -4.52 -3.18 -8.09
N HIS A 107 -5.00 -3.14 -6.86
CA HIS A 107 -6.07 -2.27 -6.40
C HIS A 107 -5.48 -1.15 -5.57
N ALA A 108 -5.44 0.05 -6.15
CA ALA A 108 -4.68 1.16 -5.59
C ALA A 108 -5.55 2.21 -4.89
N ASP A 109 -5.27 2.45 -3.60
CA ASP A 109 -5.63 3.67 -2.90
C ASP A 109 -4.65 4.76 -3.31
N HIS A 110 -5.01 5.46 -4.38
CA HIS A 110 -4.15 6.38 -5.10
C HIS A 110 -3.60 7.53 -4.25
N ASP A 111 -4.39 8.05 -3.33
CA ASP A 111 -4.05 9.24 -2.55
C ASP A 111 -4.01 9.01 -1.02
N GLY A 112 -4.19 7.78 -0.57
CA GLY A 112 -4.20 7.42 0.85
C GLY A 112 -5.42 7.93 1.59
N SER A 113 -6.56 8.08 0.90
CA SER A 113 -7.81 8.60 1.47
C SER A 113 -8.86 7.54 1.73
N ALA A 114 -8.64 6.29 1.34
CA ALA A 114 -9.56 5.18 1.51
C ALA A 114 -9.87 4.90 2.99
N PRO A 115 -11.12 5.00 3.46
CA PRO A 115 -11.49 4.59 4.80
C PRO A 115 -11.46 3.05 4.93
N PRO A 116 -10.97 2.48 6.05
CA PRO A 116 -10.80 1.03 6.20
C PRO A 116 -12.09 0.21 6.01
N ASP A 117 -13.24 0.74 6.41
CA ASP A 117 -14.54 0.09 6.20
C ASP A 117 -14.90 -0.01 4.71
N GLN A 118 -14.59 1.02 3.92
CA GLN A 118 -14.79 1.03 2.47
C GLN A 118 -13.79 0.12 1.76
N VAL A 119 -12.58 -0.01 2.28
CA VAL A 119 -11.58 -0.99 1.80
C VAL A 119 -12.10 -2.41 1.98
N HIS A 120 -12.59 -2.76 3.18
CA HIS A 120 -13.20 -4.06 3.43
C HIS A 120 -14.39 -4.32 2.50
N LYS A 121 -15.30 -3.36 2.36
CA LYS A 121 -16.46 -3.45 1.48
C LYS A 121 -16.05 -3.72 0.03
N TYR A 122 -15.10 -2.95 -0.49
CA TYR A 122 -14.64 -3.09 -1.87
C TYR A 122 -14.04 -4.48 -2.14
N PHE A 123 -13.10 -4.93 -1.31
CA PHE A 123 -12.48 -6.24 -1.52
C PHE A 123 -13.46 -7.41 -1.33
N SER A 124 -14.44 -7.27 -0.44
CA SER A 124 -15.55 -8.25 -0.38
C SER A 124 -16.31 -8.30 -1.69
N MET A 125 -16.67 -7.15 -2.28
CA MET A 125 -17.35 -7.09 -3.58
C MET A 125 -16.49 -7.68 -4.72
N VAL A 126 -15.19 -7.45 -4.70
CA VAL A 126 -14.26 -8.00 -5.69
C VAL A 126 -14.22 -9.52 -5.58
N LEU A 127 -14.01 -10.06 -4.38
CA LEU A 127 -13.90 -11.51 -4.17
C LEU A 127 -15.21 -12.26 -4.38
N ASP A 128 -16.36 -11.62 -4.17
CA ASP A 128 -17.67 -12.20 -4.51
C ASP A 128 -17.81 -12.45 -6.03
N GLN A 129 -17.20 -11.62 -6.85
CA GLN A 129 -17.31 -11.68 -8.31
C GLN A 129 -16.09 -12.35 -8.97
N ILE A 130 -14.93 -12.25 -8.36
CA ILE A 130 -13.64 -12.78 -8.84
C ILE A 130 -12.94 -13.46 -7.65
N PRO A 131 -13.32 -14.70 -7.31
CA PRO A 131 -12.91 -15.34 -6.05
C PRO A 131 -11.46 -15.84 -6.00
N ASP A 132 -10.73 -15.84 -7.10
CA ASP A 132 -9.32 -16.25 -7.10
C ASP A 132 -8.44 -15.15 -6.46
N LYS A 133 -8.13 -15.32 -5.19
CA LYS A 133 -7.34 -14.39 -4.38
C LYS A 133 -5.95 -14.09 -4.94
N ARG A 134 -5.39 -15.01 -5.75
CA ARG A 134 -4.07 -14.85 -6.38
C ARG A 134 -4.05 -13.76 -7.44
N LEU A 135 -5.22 -13.32 -7.88
CA LEU A 135 -5.38 -12.27 -8.89
C LEU A 135 -5.41 -10.86 -8.29
N HIS A 136 -5.45 -10.72 -6.96
CA HIS A 136 -5.68 -9.43 -6.31
C HIS A 136 -4.51 -9.01 -5.45
N ILE A 137 -3.99 -7.82 -5.70
CA ILE A 137 -2.89 -7.19 -4.97
C ILE A 137 -3.42 -5.89 -4.36
N ALA A 138 -3.28 -5.73 -3.05
CA ALA A 138 -3.67 -4.50 -2.37
C ALA A 138 -2.51 -3.52 -2.29
N HIS A 139 -2.73 -2.28 -2.72
CA HIS A 139 -1.77 -1.20 -2.76
C HIS A 139 -2.32 0.04 -2.05
N PHE A 140 -1.70 0.46 -0.96
CA PHE A 140 -2.19 1.58 -0.16
C PHE A 140 -1.16 2.69 -0.01
N HIS A 141 -1.58 3.93 -0.28
CA HIS A 141 -0.89 5.11 0.18
C HIS A 141 -1.25 5.44 1.64
N VAL A 142 -0.39 6.20 2.31
CA VAL A 142 -0.50 6.44 3.76
C VAL A 142 -0.65 7.92 4.13
N THR A 143 -1.17 8.72 3.25
CA THR A 143 -1.29 10.17 3.42
C THR A 143 -2.02 10.54 4.70
N ARG A 144 -3.04 9.77 5.08
CA ARG A 144 -3.80 9.93 6.34
C ARG A 144 -3.36 8.98 7.46
N GLY A 145 -2.29 8.21 7.27
CA GLY A 145 -1.81 7.26 8.26
C GLY A 145 -2.63 5.96 8.37
N TRP A 146 -3.55 5.68 7.46
CA TRP A 146 -4.45 4.52 7.54
C TRP A 146 -3.94 3.27 6.83
N GLY A 147 -2.76 3.30 6.23
CA GLY A 147 -2.27 2.20 5.41
C GLY A 147 -2.27 0.85 6.12
N THR A 148 -1.75 0.77 7.36
CA THR A 148 -1.75 -0.48 8.13
C THR A 148 -3.18 -0.94 8.48
N ALA A 149 -4.09 -0.01 8.79
CA ALA A 149 -5.49 -0.33 9.01
C ALA A 149 -6.17 -0.82 7.72
N ASN A 150 -5.83 -0.25 6.57
CA ASN A 150 -6.31 -0.67 5.27
C ASN A 150 -5.79 -2.05 4.87
N CYS A 151 -4.51 -2.37 5.19
CA CYS A 151 -3.99 -3.73 5.03
C CYS A 151 -4.78 -4.73 5.86
N LEU A 152 -5.07 -4.42 7.13
CA LEU A 152 -5.89 -5.27 7.99
C LEU A 152 -7.31 -5.43 7.42
N ALA A 153 -7.94 -4.35 6.97
CA ALA A 153 -9.28 -4.38 6.38
C ALA A 153 -9.32 -5.27 5.12
N ALA A 154 -8.31 -5.16 4.25
CA ALA A 154 -8.18 -6.01 3.06
C ALA A 154 -7.94 -7.49 3.42
N MET A 155 -7.10 -7.77 4.43
CA MET A 155 -6.90 -9.14 4.94
C MET A 155 -8.19 -9.74 5.49
N LEU A 156 -8.96 -8.97 6.26
CA LEU A 156 -10.25 -9.42 6.80
C LEU A 156 -11.29 -9.69 5.70
N ALA A 157 -11.21 -8.98 4.58
CA ALA A 157 -12.01 -9.29 3.38
C ALA A 157 -11.50 -10.53 2.63
N GLY A 158 -10.27 -11.01 2.89
CA GLY A 158 -9.71 -12.21 2.30
C GLY A 158 -8.57 -12.00 1.31
N ILE A 159 -8.03 -10.80 1.18
CA ILE A 159 -6.85 -10.51 0.33
C ILE A 159 -5.59 -11.08 0.99
N GLU A 160 -4.72 -11.64 0.17
CA GLU A 160 -3.50 -12.34 0.60
C GLU A 160 -2.20 -11.73 0.04
N ILE A 161 -2.29 -10.82 -0.96
CA ILE A 161 -1.13 -10.22 -1.61
C ILE A 161 -1.15 -8.71 -1.39
N PHE A 162 -0.05 -8.18 -0.88
CA PHE A 162 0.08 -6.78 -0.51
C PHE A 162 1.36 -6.18 -1.08
N GLU A 163 1.32 -4.92 -1.40
CA GLU A 163 2.48 -4.12 -1.75
C GLU A 163 2.82 -3.11 -0.64
N GLY A 164 4.09 -2.82 -0.53
CA GLY A 164 4.61 -1.82 0.38
C GLY A 164 6.02 -1.40 -0.02
N THR A 165 6.53 -0.39 0.64
CA THR A 165 7.89 0.11 0.41
C THR A 165 8.67 0.18 1.71
N LEU A 166 10.00 0.08 1.61
CA LEU A 166 10.86 0.27 2.77
C LEU A 166 10.63 1.66 3.37
N GLY A 167 10.26 1.68 4.66
CA GLY A 167 10.01 2.90 5.41
C GLY A 167 8.93 3.82 4.83
N GLY A 168 7.97 3.28 4.07
CA GLY A 168 6.92 4.07 3.46
C GLY A 168 7.42 5.05 2.39
N LEU A 169 8.55 4.75 1.75
CA LEU A 169 9.07 5.54 0.62
C LEU A 169 8.10 5.52 -0.56
N GLY A 170 8.18 6.55 -1.39
CA GLY A 170 7.38 6.67 -2.59
C GLY A 170 6.58 7.96 -2.59
N GLY A 171 5.67 8.05 -3.50
CA GLY A 171 4.81 9.21 -3.71
C GLY A 171 3.92 8.97 -4.91
N GLN A 172 3.12 9.96 -5.26
CA GLN A 172 2.32 9.88 -6.46
C GLN A 172 3.11 10.34 -7.67
N PRO A 173 2.93 9.70 -8.84
CA PRO A 173 3.52 10.20 -10.08
C PRO A 173 2.96 11.58 -10.41
N ALA A 174 3.82 12.51 -10.82
CA ALA A 174 3.44 13.82 -11.31
C ALA A 174 3.57 13.87 -12.83
N ASN A 175 2.52 14.31 -13.51
CA ASN A 175 2.56 14.62 -14.92
C ASN A 175 2.74 16.11 -15.14
N PHE A 176 3.36 16.46 -16.27
CA PHE A 176 3.65 17.83 -16.65
C PHE A 176 3.18 18.07 -18.09
N LEU A 177 2.46 19.16 -18.30
CA LEU A 177 2.20 19.73 -19.61
C LEU A 177 2.99 21.04 -19.71
N ASP A 178 3.84 21.16 -20.71
CA ASP A 178 4.70 22.34 -20.90
C ASP A 178 5.47 22.76 -19.63
N ARG A 179 5.98 21.76 -18.88
CA ARG A 179 6.69 21.93 -17.61
C ARG A 179 5.83 22.44 -16.44
N VAL A 180 4.52 22.49 -16.60
CA VAL A 180 3.57 22.82 -15.54
C VAL A 180 2.97 21.52 -14.99
N PRO A 181 2.96 21.30 -13.66
CA PRO A 181 2.32 20.13 -13.07
C PRO A 181 0.84 20.11 -13.40
N VAL A 182 0.33 18.95 -13.81
CA VAL A 182 -1.10 18.75 -14.06
C VAL A 182 -1.81 18.59 -12.73
N ALA A 183 -2.85 19.37 -12.50
CA ALA A 183 -3.66 19.31 -11.30
C ALA A 183 -4.21 17.89 -11.06
N GLY A 184 -4.19 17.45 -9.81
CA GLY A 184 -4.61 16.10 -9.42
C GLY A 184 -3.58 15.00 -9.66
N THR A 185 -2.41 15.32 -10.21
CA THR A 185 -1.28 14.40 -10.33
C THR A 185 -0.11 14.85 -9.48
N GLY A 186 0.69 13.89 -8.97
CA GLY A 186 1.79 14.20 -8.06
C GLY A 186 1.33 14.62 -6.65
N ALA A 187 2.27 15.02 -5.84
CA ALA A 187 2.06 15.32 -4.43
C ALA A 187 1.88 16.82 -4.12
N TYR A 188 1.86 17.68 -5.11
CA TYR A 188 1.91 19.13 -4.92
C TYR A 188 0.67 19.76 -4.27
N TYR A 189 -0.46 19.07 -4.28
CA TYR A 189 -1.67 19.52 -3.57
C TYR A 189 -1.71 19.10 -2.10
N TYR A 190 -0.73 18.33 -1.63
CA TYR A 190 -0.59 18.04 -0.20
C TYR A 190 0.20 19.17 0.49
N ARG A 191 -0.13 19.45 1.73
CA ARG A 191 0.59 20.45 2.52
C ARG A 191 2.09 20.14 2.64
N ASP A 192 2.43 18.86 2.79
CA ASP A 192 3.81 18.38 2.79
C ASP A 192 3.92 17.18 1.82
N PRO A 193 4.49 17.37 0.63
CA PRO A 193 4.64 16.31 -0.35
C PRO A 193 5.60 15.19 0.09
N ASN A 194 6.45 15.42 1.09
CA ASN A 194 7.39 14.40 1.58
C ASN A 194 6.71 13.32 2.43
N VAL A 195 5.46 13.53 2.83
CA VAL A 195 4.69 12.56 3.64
C VAL A 195 3.73 11.72 2.82
N VAL A 196 3.72 11.88 1.51
CA VAL A 196 2.91 11.09 0.58
C VAL A 196 3.71 9.87 0.16
N GLY A 197 3.57 8.78 0.90
CA GLY A 197 4.25 7.52 0.64
C GLY A 197 3.28 6.36 0.58
N LEU A 198 3.84 5.18 0.35
CA LEU A 198 3.10 3.93 0.39
C LEU A 198 3.10 3.35 1.82
N GLN A 199 2.35 2.28 2.01
CA GLN A 199 2.42 1.50 3.24
C GLN A 199 3.86 1.04 3.51
N SER A 200 4.36 1.29 4.72
CA SER A 200 5.63 0.73 5.17
C SER A 200 5.53 -0.79 5.24
N ILE A 201 6.43 -1.47 4.54
CA ILE A 201 6.47 -2.93 4.58
C ILE A 201 6.87 -3.42 5.98
N GLU A 202 7.70 -2.67 6.70
CA GLU A 202 8.13 -3.00 8.06
C GLU A 202 6.93 -3.01 9.02
N ASP A 203 6.10 -1.95 8.98
CA ASP A 203 4.93 -1.85 9.86
C ASP A 203 3.88 -2.92 9.53
N MET A 204 3.68 -3.20 8.25
CA MET A 204 2.76 -4.25 7.79
C MET A 204 3.24 -5.64 8.22
N VAL A 205 4.52 -5.95 8.00
CA VAL A 205 5.08 -7.28 8.31
C VAL A 205 5.17 -7.49 9.83
N VAL A 206 5.54 -6.47 10.61
CA VAL A 206 5.51 -6.55 12.08
C VAL A 206 4.09 -6.77 12.59
N MET A 207 3.09 -6.09 12.05
CA MET A 207 1.68 -6.33 12.39
C MET A 207 1.29 -7.79 12.09
N MET A 208 1.61 -8.30 10.91
CA MET A 208 1.30 -9.67 10.52
C MET A 208 1.99 -10.70 11.42
N ASP A 209 3.27 -10.49 11.75
CA ASP A 209 4.02 -11.36 12.68
C ASP A 209 3.41 -11.36 14.08
N GLU A 210 2.98 -10.21 14.60
CA GLU A 210 2.28 -10.11 15.88
C GLU A 210 0.87 -10.74 15.87
N MET A 211 0.30 -10.95 14.69
CA MET A 211 -0.96 -11.68 14.44
C MET A 211 -0.74 -13.17 14.15
N ASP A 212 0.48 -13.69 14.31
CA ASP A 212 0.87 -15.05 13.98
C ASP A 212 0.66 -15.43 12.47
N ILE A 213 0.74 -14.43 11.57
CA ILE A 213 0.68 -14.63 10.12
C ILE A 213 2.11 -14.80 9.59
N ASN A 214 2.38 -15.97 9.03
CA ASN A 214 3.69 -16.26 8.44
C ASN A 214 3.82 -15.64 7.04
N THR A 215 4.58 -14.57 6.93
CA THR A 215 4.89 -13.90 5.66
C THR A 215 6.10 -14.51 4.94
N GLY A 216 6.87 -15.38 5.60
CA GLY A 216 8.15 -15.86 5.11
C GLY A 216 9.27 -14.82 5.13
N ILE A 217 9.03 -13.62 5.68
CA ILE A 217 9.99 -12.53 5.77
C ILE A 217 10.67 -12.56 7.15
N ASP A 218 12.00 -12.48 7.17
CA ASP A 218 12.78 -12.29 8.39
C ASP A 218 12.59 -10.84 8.88
N VAL A 219 11.82 -10.68 9.94
CA VAL A 219 11.41 -9.38 10.46
C VAL A 219 12.59 -8.55 10.94
N ASP A 220 13.57 -9.18 11.64
CA ASP A 220 14.72 -8.45 12.18
C ASP A 220 15.62 -7.94 11.06
N ARG A 221 15.84 -8.76 10.03
CA ARG A 221 16.56 -8.33 8.82
C ARG A 221 15.82 -7.23 8.06
N LEU A 222 14.49 -7.30 7.98
CA LEU A 222 13.69 -6.25 7.34
C LEU A 222 13.86 -4.92 8.06
N LEU A 223 13.81 -4.91 9.39
CA LEU A 223 13.99 -3.70 10.20
C LEU A 223 15.42 -3.13 10.08
N ASP A 224 16.43 -4.00 9.95
CA ASP A 224 17.80 -3.56 9.68
C ASP A 224 17.95 -2.94 8.28
N LEU A 225 17.29 -3.50 7.27
CA LEU A 225 17.23 -2.92 5.93
C LEU A 225 16.55 -1.55 5.93
N GLY A 226 15.46 -1.39 6.68
CA GLY A 226 14.81 -0.08 6.87
C GLY A 226 15.76 0.96 7.47
N THR A 227 16.51 0.59 8.51
CA THR A 227 17.52 1.45 9.11
C THR A 227 18.66 1.80 8.13
N MET A 228 19.08 0.84 7.33
CA MET A 228 20.09 1.07 6.28
C MET A 228 19.55 2.03 5.21
N MET A 229 18.29 1.89 4.84
CA MET A 229 17.63 2.79 3.88
C MET A 229 17.58 4.23 4.40
N GLU A 230 17.25 4.46 5.68
CA GLU A 230 17.33 5.79 6.31
C GLU A 230 18.69 6.44 6.13
N LYS A 231 19.76 5.68 6.36
CA LYS A 231 21.15 6.15 6.16
C LYS A 231 21.45 6.46 4.70
N THR A 232 20.95 5.64 3.78
CA THR A 232 21.15 5.81 2.33
C THR A 232 20.43 7.05 1.81
N ILE A 233 19.21 7.29 2.26
CA ILE A 233 18.39 8.44 1.87
C ILE A 233 18.80 9.71 2.61
N GLY A 234 19.47 9.59 3.77
CA GLY A 234 19.92 10.71 4.58
C GLY A 234 18.82 11.38 5.42
N ARG A 235 17.69 10.72 5.64
CA ARG A 235 16.60 11.18 6.50
C ARG A 235 15.85 10.02 7.15
N ARG A 236 15.13 10.30 8.22
CA ARG A 236 14.19 9.32 8.80
C ARG A 236 13.06 9.00 7.83
N LEU A 237 12.66 7.74 7.83
CA LEU A 237 11.53 7.23 7.07
C LEU A 237 10.27 7.12 7.95
N ARG A 238 9.13 6.90 7.31
CA ARG A 238 7.82 6.82 7.99
C ARG A 238 7.48 5.37 8.30
N SER A 239 8.15 4.83 9.29
CA SER A 239 7.83 3.52 9.85
C SER A 239 8.03 3.55 11.35
N GLU A 240 6.97 3.28 12.06
CA GLU A 240 7.03 3.16 13.52
C GLU A 240 7.87 1.94 13.94
N SER A 241 7.83 0.88 13.15
CA SER A 241 8.58 -0.34 13.43
C SER A 241 10.09 -0.19 13.21
N ILE A 242 10.53 0.62 12.25
CA ILE A 242 11.95 0.97 12.12
C ILE A 242 12.41 1.72 13.36
N LEU A 243 11.60 2.68 13.83
CA LEU A 243 11.94 3.55 14.95
C LEU A 243 11.95 2.78 16.28
N ASN A 244 10.91 1.99 16.54
CA ASN A 244 10.67 1.37 17.84
C ASN A 244 11.16 -0.08 17.91
N ARG A 245 11.47 -0.72 16.79
CA ARG A 245 11.84 -2.13 16.67
C ARG A 245 10.73 -3.07 17.20
N ARG A 246 10.97 -4.36 17.16
CA ARG A 246 10.08 -5.33 17.82
C ARG A 246 10.20 -5.22 19.33
N ILE A 247 9.08 -5.33 20.03
CA ILE A 247 9.07 -5.47 21.48
C ILE A 247 8.97 -6.96 21.82
N PRO A 248 10.06 -7.62 22.28
CA PRO A 248 10.04 -9.05 22.55
C PRO A 248 9.02 -9.36 23.65
N LYS A 249 8.07 -10.25 23.37
CA LYS A 249 7.06 -10.70 24.37
C LYS A 249 7.71 -11.19 25.65
N LYS A 250 8.86 -11.85 25.54
CA LYS A 250 9.65 -12.38 26.67
C LYS A 250 10.25 -11.28 27.55
N LEU A 251 10.68 -10.18 26.95
CA LEU A 251 11.22 -9.02 27.67
C LEU A 251 10.12 -8.27 28.43
N ARG A 252 8.89 -8.24 27.88
CA ARG A 252 7.72 -7.66 28.58
C ARG A 252 7.44 -8.38 29.89
N GLU A 253 7.53 -9.70 29.93
CA GLU A 253 7.29 -10.47 31.16
C GLU A 253 8.39 -10.27 32.21
N GLU A 254 9.65 -10.23 31.80
CA GLU A 254 10.78 -9.92 32.69
C GLU A 254 10.73 -8.47 33.19
N PHE A 255 10.41 -7.52 32.32
CA PHE A 255 10.26 -6.11 32.67
C PHE A 255 9.09 -5.89 33.62
N LYS A 256 7.92 -6.53 33.38
CA LYS A 256 6.77 -6.51 34.29
C LYS A 256 7.13 -7.04 35.67
N ARG A 257 7.86 -8.17 35.75
CA ARG A 257 8.23 -8.78 37.04
C ARG A 257 9.23 -7.91 37.82
N LYS A 258 10.25 -7.41 37.14
CA LYS A 258 11.35 -6.66 37.79
C LYS A 258 10.93 -5.21 38.09
N GLY A 259 10.45 -4.48 37.10
CA GLY A 259 10.06 -3.08 37.25
C GLY A 259 8.88 -2.86 38.17
N LEU A 260 7.87 -3.76 38.12
CA LEU A 260 6.69 -3.66 39.00
C LEU A 260 7.01 -4.00 40.45
N ALA A 261 7.91 -4.95 40.70
CA ALA A 261 8.38 -5.29 42.04
C ALA A 261 9.19 -4.15 42.66
N ASP A 262 10.12 -3.56 41.88
CA ASP A 262 10.91 -2.40 42.32
C ASP A 262 10.03 -1.17 42.54
N LEU A 263 9.05 -0.95 41.67
CA LEU A 263 8.09 0.14 41.84
C LEU A 263 7.19 -0.05 43.07
N LYS A 264 6.68 -1.26 43.29
CA LYS A 264 5.91 -1.58 44.49
C LYS A 264 6.72 -1.41 45.76
N LYS A 265 7.99 -1.79 45.74
CA LYS A 265 8.91 -1.59 46.87
C LYS A 265 9.13 -0.12 47.16
N LYS A 266 9.42 0.69 46.12
CA LYS A 266 9.60 2.15 46.25
C LYS A 266 8.33 2.86 46.70
N LEU A 267 7.16 2.45 46.22
CA LEU A 267 5.86 3.06 46.55
C LEU A 267 5.32 2.58 47.90
N GLY A 268 5.65 1.35 48.32
CA GLY A 268 5.31 0.83 49.64
C GLY A 268 6.10 1.49 50.78
N GLU A 269 7.19 2.15 50.48
CA GLU A 269 8.02 2.94 51.42
C GLU A 269 7.54 4.40 51.58
N GLN A 270 6.47 4.83 50.85
CA GLN A 270 5.87 6.17 51.00
C GLN A 270 4.46 6.03 51.65
N PRO A 271 4.33 6.19 52.98
CA PRO A 271 3.04 6.17 53.62
C PRO A 271 2.26 7.43 53.25
N GLY A 272 1.14 7.27 52.52
CA GLY A 272 0.17 8.33 52.33
C GLY A 272 -0.29 8.66 50.91
N GLN A 273 0.36 8.16 49.87
CA GLN A 273 -0.18 8.36 48.48
C GLN A 273 -1.16 7.24 48.15
N LYS A 274 -2.45 7.48 48.45
CA LYS A 274 -3.51 6.71 47.79
C LYS A 274 -3.63 7.16 46.36
N TYR A 275 -3.32 6.26 45.42
CA TYR A 275 -3.75 6.49 44.03
C TYR A 275 -5.29 6.61 44.01
N PRO A 276 -5.86 7.50 43.19
CA PRO A 276 -7.31 7.54 43.02
C PRO A 276 -7.77 6.11 42.59
N THR A 277 -8.58 5.50 43.41
CA THR A 277 -9.17 4.19 43.09
C THR A 277 -10.40 4.31 42.18
N ASP A 278 -10.67 5.52 41.75
CA ASP A 278 -11.86 5.94 40.99
C ASP A 278 -11.55 6.08 39.49
N TRP A 279 -10.62 5.27 38.99
CA TRP A 279 -10.55 5.11 37.53
C TRP A 279 -11.87 4.44 37.11
N PRO A 280 -12.69 5.08 36.23
CA PRO A 280 -13.98 4.53 35.87
C PRO A 280 -13.80 3.15 35.25
N GLU A 281 -14.35 2.13 35.88
CA GLU A 281 -14.33 0.74 35.41
C GLU A 281 -15.07 0.52 34.08
N LYS A 282 -15.71 1.55 33.56
CA LYS A 282 -16.37 1.51 32.26
C LYS A 282 -16.06 2.80 31.50
N SER A 283 -15.37 2.68 30.37
CA SER A 283 -15.28 3.78 29.43
C SER A 283 -16.69 4.16 28.97
N SER A 284 -17.06 5.40 29.18
CA SER A 284 -18.32 5.98 28.68
C SER A 284 -18.34 6.21 27.17
N TYR A 285 -17.53 5.50 26.42
CA TYR A 285 -17.47 5.52 24.95
C TYR A 285 -18.14 4.28 24.33
N ALA A 286 -19.32 3.95 24.80
CA ALA A 286 -20.27 3.06 24.13
C ALA A 286 -21.56 3.85 23.96
N GLY A 287 -21.65 4.59 22.87
CA GLY A 287 -22.82 5.31 22.42
C GLY A 287 -22.67 5.63 20.95
#